data_96b6ac1f16b195af75300039898a70c4
#
_entry.id   96b6ac1f16b195af75300039898a70c4
#
_cell.length_a   1.000
_cell.length_b   1.000
_cell.length_c   1.000
_cell.angle_alpha   90.00
_cell.angle_beta   90.00
_cell.angle_gamma   90.00
#
_symmetry.space_group_name_H-M   'P 1'
#
loop_
_entity.id
_entity.type
_entity.pdbx_description
1 polymer ?
#
loop_
_entity_poly.entity_id
_entity_poly.type
_entity_poly.pdbx_seq_one_letter_code
_entity_poly.pdbx_strand_id
1 'polypeptide(L)'
;TQAESSAASDVYKRQTIKAADDAYKPGIFTTFAGYEYTSSVDLYDRYLHRNVIFKNTANIPDVIFSRLDSQDPEKLWDWMDGIREEGVESLAIPHNSNISGGSAFSMNDYNGGPVDEVYANKRLRNEPLVEITQAKGTSETHPFLSKNDEWANFEVPTNHPGENVLTNLSGSYVRDAYLRGLTLAKEGISNPFKFGIIGSSDTHVGGGSYTEETHFS
;
A
#
# COMPACT_ATOMS: atom_id res chain seq x y z
N THR A 1 -20.66 5.44 22.52
CA THR A 1 -19.52 6.06 23.25
C THR A 1 -18.20 5.45 22.74
N GLN A 2 -17.06 6.04 23.07
CA GLN A 2 -15.73 5.60 22.63
C GLN A 2 -15.42 4.15 23.06
N ALA A 3 -15.93 3.71 24.21
CA ALA A 3 -15.77 2.34 24.70
C ALA A 3 -16.59 1.31 23.89
N GLU A 4 -17.76 1.66 23.40
CA GLU A 4 -18.56 0.78 22.52
C GLU A 4 -17.95 0.65 21.14
N SER A 5 -17.33 1.71 20.63
CA SER A 5 -16.57 1.69 19.37
C SER A 5 -15.33 0.79 19.45
N SER A 6 -14.59 0.80 20.58
CA SER A 6 -13.43 -0.06 20.76
C SER A 6 -13.83 -1.54 20.87
N ALA A 7 -14.89 -1.87 21.62
CA ALA A 7 -15.36 -3.24 21.73
C ALA A 7 -15.84 -3.82 20.39
N ALA A 8 -16.53 -3.03 19.57
CA ALA A 8 -16.92 -3.43 18.23
C ALA A 8 -15.70 -3.69 17.33
N SER A 9 -14.71 -2.80 17.35
CA SER A 9 -13.44 -2.96 16.61
C SER A 9 -12.72 -4.26 17.01
N ASP A 10 -12.63 -4.56 18.29
CA ASP A 10 -12.02 -5.80 18.79
C ASP A 10 -12.76 -7.06 18.32
N VAL A 11 -14.09 -7.01 18.26
CA VAL A 11 -14.91 -8.13 17.76
C VAL A 11 -14.60 -8.37 16.27
N TYR A 12 -14.63 -7.35 15.43
CA TYR A 12 -14.33 -7.49 13.99
C TYR A 12 -12.92 -7.99 13.73
N LYS A 13 -11.93 -7.49 14.46
CA LYS A 13 -10.55 -7.97 14.36
C LYS A 13 -10.44 -9.46 14.67
N ARG A 14 -11.02 -9.91 15.80
CA ARG A 14 -11.02 -11.33 16.19
C ARG A 14 -11.74 -12.21 15.16
N GLN A 15 -12.84 -11.72 14.58
CA GLN A 15 -13.55 -12.43 13.51
C GLN A 15 -12.70 -12.58 12.26
N THR A 16 -11.97 -11.52 11.84
CA THR A 16 -11.07 -11.56 10.69
C THR A 16 -9.93 -12.55 10.91
N ILE A 17 -9.28 -12.51 12.08
CA ILE A 17 -8.22 -13.46 12.45
C ILE A 17 -8.75 -14.89 12.43
N LYS A 18 -9.90 -15.13 13.08
CA LYS A 18 -10.53 -16.44 13.11
C LYS A 18 -10.91 -16.95 11.71
N ALA A 19 -11.44 -16.10 10.85
CA ALA A 19 -11.78 -16.47 9.49
C ALA A 19 -10.54 -16.87 8.67
N ALA A 20 -9.43 -16.16 8.85
CA ALA A 20 -8.16 -16.51 8.23
C ALA A 20 -7.67 -17.89 8.71
N ASP A 21 -7.70 -18.15 10.02
CA ASP A 21 -7.29 -19.45 10.60
C ASP A 21 -8.19 -20.59 10.14
N ASP A 22 -9.52 -20.40 10.17
CA ASP A 22 -10.49 -21.43 9.77
C ASP A 22 -10.36 -21.82 8.29
N ALA A 23 -10.00 -20.87 7.44
CA ALA A 23 -9.84 -21.09 6.00
C ALA A 23 -8.43 -21.59 5.61
N TYR A 24 -7.44 -21.46 6.48
CA TYR A 24 -6.07 -21.88 6.18
C TYR A 24 -5.96 -23.41 6.04
N LYS A 25 -5.49 -23.85 4.87
CA LYS A 25 -5.24 -25.27 4.57
C LYS A 25 -3.84 -25.43 3.99
N PRO A 26 -2.85 -25.87 4.79
CA PRO A 26 -1.45 -25.97 4.35
C PRO A 26 -1.31 -26.74 3.02
N GLY A 27 -0.63 -26.13 2.04
CA GLY A 27 -0.42 -26.71 0.72
C GLY A 27 -1.63 -26.68 -0.24
N ILE A 28 -2.81 -26.18 0.21
CA ILE A 28 -4.03 -26.11 -0.58
C ILE A 28 -4.52 -24.67 -0.70
N PHE A 29 -4.69 -23.97 0.42
CA PHE A 29 -5.19 -22.62 0.46
C PHE A 29 -4.48 -21.82 1.55
N THR A 30 -3.81 -20.75 1.17
CA THR A 30 -3.09 -19.85 2.08
C THR A 30 -3.91 -18.60 2.35
N THR A 31 -4.07 -18.27 3.62
CA THR A 31 -4.76 -17.09 4.09
C THR A 31 -3.84 -16.24 4.95
N PHE A 32 -4.11 -14.95 4.97
CA PHE A 32 -3.42 -13.99 5.82
C PHE A 32 -4.45 -13.13 6.56
N ALA A 33 -4.15 -12.77 7.80
CA ALA A 33 -4.83 -11.67 8.45
C ALA A 33 -4.16 -10.36 8.02
N GLY A 34 -4.95 -9.33 7.77
CA GLY A 34 -4.45 -8.03 7.34
C GLY A 34 -5.50 -6.93 7.52
N TYR A 35 -5.09 -5.71 7.27
CA TYR A 35 -5.97 -4.54 7.29
C TYR A 35 -5.44 -3.47 6.34
N GLU A 36 -6.30 -2.53 5.97
CA GLU A 36 -5.90 -1.37 5.20
C GLU A 36 -5.52 -0.20 6.13
N TYR A 37 -4.27 0.26 6.00
CA TYR A 37 -3.84 1.55 6.53
C TYR A 37 -4.23 2.62 5.52
N THR A 38 -5.40 3.22 5.74
CA THR A 38 -6.01 4.23 4.87
C THR A 38 -5.47 5.61 5.20
N SER A 39 -4.34 5.98 4.64
CA SER A 39 -3.66 7.26 4.87
C SER A 39 -3.75 8.18 3.65
N SER A 40 -3.67 9.49 3.89
CA SER A 40 -3.61 10.52 2.85
C SER A 40 -2.71 11.67 3.27
N VAL A 41 -2.16 12.42 2.30
CA VAL A 41 -1.28 13.58 2.61
C VAL A 41 -2.08 14.80 3.05
N ASP A 42 -3.33 14.92 2.58
CA ASP A 42 -4.20 16.07 2.87
C ASP A 42 -5.69 15.72 2.77
N LEU A 43 -6.54 16.75 2.95
CA LEU A 43 -7.99 16.64 2.83
C LEU A 43 -8.47 16.38 1.39
N TYR A 44 -7.58 16.43 0.40
CA TYR A 44 -7.88 16.25 -1.03
C TYR A 44 -7.55 14.85 -1.55
N ASP A 45 -7.45 13.87 -0.64
CA ASP A 45 -7.35 12.45 -0.97
C ASP A 45 -6.15 12.06 -1.85
N ARG A 46 -4.96 12.64 -1.59
CA ARG A 46 -3.72 12.10 -2.14
C ARG A 46 -3.38 10.82 -1.40
N TYR A 47 -3.75 9.70 -1.98
CA TYR A 47 -3.74 8.40 -1.32
C TYR A 47 -2.32 7.92 -1.02
N LEU A 48 -2.14 7.53 0.23
CA LEU A 48 -0.96 6.81 0.73
C LEU A 48 -1.40 5.48 1.39
N HIS A 49 -2.39 4.82 0.80
CA HIS A 49 -2.97 3.60 1.32
C HIS A 49 -1.99 2.42 1.24
N ARG A 50 -2.00 1.55 2.24
CA ARG A 50 -1.23 0.31 2.30
C ARG A 50 -2.08 -0.81 2.86
N ASN A 51 -2.03 -1.98 2.24
CA ASN A 51 -2.50 -3.20 2.86
C ASN A 51 -1.39 -3.74 3.76
N VAL A 52 -1.62 -3.77 5.07
CA VAL A 52 -0.72 -4.40 6.04
C VAL A 52 -1.14 -5.85 6.22
N ILE A 53 -0.21 -6.76 5.96
CA ILE A 53 -0.44 -8.22 5.99
C ILE A 53 0.49 -8.83 7.03
N PHE A 54 -0.05 -9.64 7.92
CA PHE A 54 0.71 -10.39 8.92
C PHE A 54 1.07 -11.78 8.38
N LYS A 55 2.28 -12.21 8.62
CA LYS A 55 2.80 -13.52 8.19
C LYS A 55 2.00 -14.69 8.75
N ASN A 56 1.52 -14.54 9.96
CA ASN A 56 0.65 -15.48 10.66
C ASN A 56 -0.28 -14.72 11.62
N THR A 57 -1.24 -15.42 12.19
CA THR A 57 -2.24 -14.87 13.09
C THR A 57 -1.82 -14.81 14.55
N ALA A 58 -0.69 -15.44 14.89
CA ALA A 58 -0.19 -15.48 16.26
C ALA A 58 0.35 -14.09 16.70
N ASN A 59 -0.04 -13.70 17.90
CA ASN A 59 0.47 -12.50 18.58
C ASN A 59 0.23 -11.17 17.82
N ILE A 60 -0.74 -11.12 16.90
CA ILE A 60 -1.15 -9.83 16.29
C ILE A 60 -1.54 -8.88 17.43
N PRO A 61 -0.95 -7.67 17.52
CA PRO A 61 -1.21 -6.72 18.60
C PRO A 61 -2.70 -6.43 18.78
N ASP A 62 -3.17 -6.27 20.02
CA ASP A 62 -4.58 -5.94 20.29
C ASP A 62 -4.98 -4.61 19.68
N VAL A 63 -4.08 -3.65 19.65
CA VAL A 63 -4.25 -2.36 18.98
C VAL A 63 -3.34 -2.32 17.77
N ILE A 64 -3.93 -2.21 16.58
CA ILE A 64 -3.19 -2.04 15.33
C ILE A 64 -2.99 -0.55 15.04
N PHE A 65 -1.83 -0.22 14.45
CA PHE A 65 -1.53 1.15 14.03
C PHE A 65 -2.42 1.58 12.87
N SER A 66 -3.04 2.73 12.98
CA SER A 66 -4.01 3.25 12.01
C SER A 66 -3.74 4.71 11.64
N ARG A 67 -4.49 5.23 10.67
CA ARG A 67 -4.47 6.68 10.34
C ARG A 67 -4.82 7.60 11.52
N LEU A 68 -5.48 7.07 12.55
CA LEU A 68 -5.83 7.84 13.77
C LEU A 68 -4.60 8.07 14.65
N ASP A 69 -3.60 7.18 14.56
CA ASP A 69 -2.32 7.34 15.26
C ASP A 69 -1.41 8.28 14.49
N SER A 70 -1.31 8.10 13.18
CA SER A 70 -0.61 9.00 12.27
C SER A 70 -1.04 8.76 10.82
N GLN A 71 -0.95 9.79 9.99
CA GLN A 71 -1.08 9.67 8.53
C GLN A 71 0.27 9.49 7.81
N ASP A 72 1.37 9.65 8.55
CA ASP A 72 2.73 9.46 8.06
C ASP A 72 3.05 7.97 7.94
N PRO A 73 3.28 7.44 6.73
CA PRO A 73 3.61 6.02 6.53
C PRO A 73 4.94 5.61 7.16
N GLU A 74 5.85 6.55 7.43
CA GLU A 74 7.11 6.25 8.12
C GLU A 74 6.86 5.86 9.59
N LYS A 75 5.78 6.38 10.19
CA LYS A 75 5.33 5.98 11.53
C LYS A 75 4.69 4.59 11.54
N LEU A 76 4.01 4.21 10.45
CA LEU A 76 3.56 2.85 10.27
C LEU A 76 4.78 1.90 10.22
N TRP A 77 5.83 2.24 9.45
CA TRP A 77 7.04 1.40 9.40
C TRP A 77 7.76 1.34 10.75
N ASP A 78 7.80 2.43 11.52
CA ASP A 78 8.35 2.41 12.89
C ASP A 78 7.60 1.41 13.78
N TRP A 79 6.26 1.41 13.72
CA TRP A 79 5.42 0.46 14.44
C TRP A 79 5.64 -0.99 13.95
N MET A 80 5.71 -1.21 12.64
CA MET A 80 5.98 -2.54 12.07
C MET A 80 7.35 -3.09 12.49
N ASP A 81 8.36 -2.24 12.55
CA ASP A 81 9.68 -2.62 13.04
C ASP A 81 9.63 -2.98 14.54
N GLY A 82 8.89 -2.20 15.35
CA GLY A 82 8.70 -2.49 16.77
C GLY A 82 8.02 -3.84 17.03
N ILE A 83 6.91 -4.14 16.36
CA ILE A 83 6.26 -5.45 16.54
C ILE A 83 7.09 -6.62 15.99
N ARG A 84 7.98 -6.36 15.02
CA ARG A 84 8.92 -7.37 14.51
C ARG A 84 9.96 -7.76 15.57
N GLU A 85 10.43 -6.80 16.38
CA GLU A 85 11.30 -7.08 17.54
C GLU A 85 10.58 -7.96 18.59
N GLU A 86 9.24 -7.89 18.65
CA GLU A 86 8.40 -8.75 19.49
C GLU A 86 8.06 -10.10 18.81
N GLY A 87 8.57 -10.36 17.60
CA GLY A 87 8.37 -11.61 16.86
C GLY A 87 7.13 -11.61 15.94
N VAL A 88 6.50 -10.46 15.69
CA VAL A 88 5.35 -10.35 14.77
C VAL A 88 5.81 -9.86 13.41
N GLU A 89 5.93 -10.76 12.45
CA GLU A 89 6.32 -10.45 11.08
C GLU A 89 5.14 -9.89 10.28
N SER A 90 5.37 -8.77 9.60
CA SER A 90 4.40 -8.12 8.72
C SER A 90 5.08 -7.46 7.52
N LEU A 91 4.29 -7.18 6.49
CA LEU A 91 4.68 -6.36 5.35
C LEU A 91 3.54 -5.40 4.99
N ALA A 92 3.86 -4.30 4.33
CA ALA A 92 2.88 -3.36 3.79
C ALA A 92 2.98 -3.31 2.26
N ILE A 93 1.82 -3.22 1.60
CA ILE A 93 1.72 -3.15 0.14
C ILE A 93 1.06 -1.82 -0.23
N PRO A 94 1.82 -0.81 -0.67
CA PRO A 94 1.25 0.41 -1.25
C PRO A 94 0.37 0.08 -2.44
N HIS A 95 -0.80 0.71 -2.50
CA HIS A 95 -1.72 0.60 -3.61
C HIS A 95 -2.33 1.95 -3.96
N ASN A 96 -3.00 2.07 -5.12
CA ASN A 96 -3.56 3.34 -5.60
C ASN A 96 -2.51 4.46 -5.76
N SER A 97 -1.27 4.14 -6.10
CA SER A 97 -0.22 5.14 -6.26
C SER A 97 -0.53 6.13 -7.38
N ASN A 98 -1.27 5.71 -8.43
CA ASN A 98 -1.74 6.53 -9.54
C ASN A 98 -2.55 7.76 -9.08
N ILE A 99 -3.19 7.70 -7.92
CA ILE A 99 -3.97 8.80 -7.34
C ILE A 99 -3.30 9.45 -6.11
N SER A 100 -2.00 9.27 -5.95
CA SER A 100 -1.23 9.84 -4.83
C SER A 100 -0.74 11.27 -5.06
N GLY A 101 -0.95 11.85 -6.27
CA GLY A 101 -0.44 13.19 -6.60
C GLY A 101 1.08 13.31 -6.50
N GLY A 102 1.82 12.23 -6.76
CA GLY A 102 3.29 12.18 -6.70
C GLY A 102 3.86 11.83 -5.33
N SER A 103 3.00 11.63 -4.32
CA SER A 103 3.45 11.44 -2.94
C SER A 103 3.84 9.98 -2.64
N ALA A 104 3.30 9.00 -3.37
CA ALA A 104 3.57 7.58 -3.12
C ALA A 104 5.05 7.23 -3.29
N PHE A 105 5.72 7.82 -4.29
CA PHE A 105 7.13 7.57 -4.60
C PHE A 105 7.93 8.87 -4.65
N SER A 106 7.69 9.75 -3.67
CA SER A 106 8.40 11.03 -3.52
C SER A 106 9.90 10.80 -3.32
N MET A 107 10.73 11.77 -3.75
CA MET A 107 12.15 11.86 -3.43
C MET A 107 12.39 12.56 -2.08
N ASN A 108 11.31 12.96 -1.41
CA ASN A 108 11.33 13.53 -0.09
C ASN A 108 10.57 12.62 0.87
N ASP A 109 10.94 12.65 2.14
CA ASP A 109 10.20 12.04 3.23
C ASP A 109 8.83 12.71 3.45
N TYR A 110 8.04 12.21 4.39
CA TYR A 110 6.71 12.76 4.67
C TYR A 110 6.75 14.22 5.14
N ASN A 111 7.82 14.64 5.79
CA ASN A 111 8.00 15.99 6.31
C ASN A 111 8.66 16.96 5.32
N GLY A 112 9.00 16.49 4.10
CA GLY A 112 9.59 17.27 3.02
C GLY A 112 11.12 17.30 3.02
N GLY A 113 11.78 16.56 3.92
CA GLY A 113 13.24 16.34 3.90
C GLY A 113 13.64 15.40 2.75
N PRO A 114 14.88 15.43 2.28
CA PRO A 114 15.33 14.49 1.25
C PRO A 114 15.36 13.06 1.79
N VAL A 115 15.00 12.09 0.95
CA VAL A 115 15.15 10.67 1.26
C VAL A 115 16.62 10.36 1.55
N ASP A 116 16.86 9.72 2.68
CA ASP A 116 18.19 9.29 3.12
C ASP A 116 18.30 7.75 3.22
N GLU A 117 19.45 7.28 3.64
CA GLU A 117 19.73 5.85 3.78
C GLU A 117 18.85 5.18 4.85
N VAL A 118 18.49 5.91 5.92
CA VAL A 118 17.62 5.39 6.99
C VAL A 118 16.20 5.15 6.47
N TYR A 119 15.65 6.16 5.79
CA TYR A 119 14.34 6.05 5.11
C TYR A 119 14.35 4.90 4.11
N ALA A 120 15.36 4.85 3.23
CA ALA A 120 15.44 3.86 2.16
C ALA A 120 15.44 2.43 2.71
N ASN A 121 16.26 2.15 3.70
CA ASN A 121 16.36 0.82 4.31
C ASN A 121 15.10 0.44 5.10
N LYS A 122 14.46 1.40 5.78
CA LYS A 122 13.21 1.18 6.49
C LYS A 122 12.08 0.83 5.51
N ARG A 123 11.96 1.58 4.41
CA ARG A 123 10.98 1.32 3.36
C ARG A 123 11.17 -0.05 2.70
N LEU A 124 12.39 -0.37 2.27
CA LEU A 124 12.73 -1.66 1.67
C LEU A 124 12.32 -2.86 2.53
N ARG A 125 12.51 -2.75 3.85
CA ARG A 125 12.17 -3.81 4.79
C ARG A 125 10.67 -3.99 4.95
N ASN A 126 9.90 -2.89 4.95
CA ASN A 126 8.48 -2.88 5.26
C ASN A 126 7.58 -2.92 4.03
N GLU A 127 8.03 -2.39 2.87
CA GLU A 127 7.29 -2.37 1.60
C GLU A 127 8.02 -3.17 0.51
N PRO A 128 8.10 -4.51 0.62
CA PRO A 128 8.79 -5.33 -0.38
C PRO A 128 7.97 -5.54 -1.66
N LEU A 129 6.70 -5.16 -1.68
CA LEU A 129 5.76 -5.29 -2.78
C LEU A 129 5.03 -3.97 -3.02
N VAL A 130 4.53 -3.80 -4.26
CA VAL A 130 3.61 -2.71 -4.63
C VAL A 130 2.52 -3.25 -5.56
N GLU A 131 1.32 -2.73 -5.45
CA GLU A 131 0.25 -3.02 -6.38
C GLU A 131 0.41 -2.18 -7.65
N ILE A 132 0.35 -2.85 -8.82
CA ILE A 132 0.57 -2.23 -10.12
C ILE A 132 -0.74 -1.88 -10.84
N THR A 133 -1.85 -2.56 -10.54
CA THR A 133 -3.17 -2.32 -11.13
C THR A 133 -4.29 -2.86 -10.25
N GLN A 134 -5.45 -2.23 -10.33
CA GLN A 134 -6.69 -2.63 -9.65
C GLN A 134 -7.92 -1.91 -10.27
N ALA A 135 -9.11 -2.03 -9.67
CA ALA A 135 -10.36 -1.44 -10.19
C ALA A 135 -10.29 0.10 -10.41
N LYS A 136 -9.44 0.82 -9.67
CA LYS A 136 -9.21 2.27 -9.83
C LYS A 136 -8.15 2.60 -10.90
N GLY A 137 -7.80 1.64 -11.75
CA GLY A 137 -6.91 1.77 -12.90
C GLY A 137 -5.46 1.43 -12.62
N THR A 138 -4.66 1.55 -13.68
CA THR A 138 -3.23 1.21 -13.65
C THR A 138 -2.41 2.17 -12.81
N SER A 139 -1.51 1.62 -12.02
CA SER A 139 -0.40 2.33 -11.36
C SER A 139 0.96 2.03 -12.01
N GLU A 140 1.00 1.28 -13.12
CA GLU A 140 2.25 0.92 -13.80
C GLU A 140 2.94 2.14 -14.37
N THR A 141 2.28 2.82 -15.32
CA THR A 141 2.81 4.01 -15.99
C THR A 141 1.70 4.89 -16.55
N HIS A 142 2.06 6.03 -17.12
CA HIS A 142 1.15 6.96 -17.78
C HIS A 142 1.77 7.42 -19.11
N PRO A 143 0.96 7.73 -20.17
CA PRO A 143 1.48 8.16 -21.49
C PRO A 143 2.43 9.36 -21.42
N PHE A 144 2.25 10.28 -20.49
CA PHE A 144 3.16 11.41 -20.32
C PHE A 144 4.52 11.02 -19.73
N LEU A 145 4.61 9.90 -19.02
CA LEU A 145 5.85 9.37 -18.43
C LEU A 145 6.54 8.37 -19.37
N SER A 146 5.77 7.67 -20.21
CA SER A 146 6.25 6.63 -21.13
C SER A 146 5.81 6.93 -22.57
N LYS A 147 6.33 7.99 -23.16
CA LYS A 147 5.88 8.55 -24.46
C LYS A 147 6.06 7.62 -25.66
N ASN A 148 6.98 6.65 -25.57
CA ASN A 148 7.30 5.71 -26.65
C ASN A 148 6.68 4.33 -26.42
N ASP A 149 5.81 4.19 -25.44
CA ASP A 149 5.13 2.94 -25.10
C ASP A 149 3.69 3.02 -25.60
N GLU A 150 3.35 2.23 -26.60
CA GLU A 150 2.01 2.19 -27.21
C GLU A 150 0.93 1.65 -26.24
N TRP A 151 1.34 0.97 -25.17
CA TRP A 151 0.45 0.41 -24.15
C TRP A 151 0.33 1.28 -22.89
N ALA A 152 1.05 2.41 -22.83
CA ALA A 152 1.07 3.26 -21.64
C ALA A 152 -0.30 3.86 -21.25
N ASN A 153 -1.29 3.83 -22.17
CA ASN A 153 -2.64 4.30 -21.92
C ASN A 153 -3.63 3.18 -21.52
N PHE A 154 -3.14 1.95 -21.34
CA PHE A 154 -3.99 0.83 -20.97
C PHE A 154 -4.51 1.03 -19.53
N GLU A 155 -5.82 0.96 -19.34
CA GLU A 155 -6.50 1.13 -18.04
C GLU A 155 -6.15 2.41 -17.27
N VAL A 156 -5.70 3.46 -17.94
CA VAL A 156 -5.57 4.77 -17.31
C VAL A 156 -6.96 5.31 -17.01
N PRO A 157 -7.32 5.56 -15.75
CA PRO A 157 -8.67 6.00 -15.42
C PRO A 157 -8.95 7.38 -15.99
N THR A 158 -10.13 7.54 -16.57
CA THR A 158 -10.58 8.81 -17.18
C THR A 158 -11.24 9.74 -16.18
N ASN A 159 -11.71 9.20 -15.05
CA ASN A 159 -12.38 9.95 -13.99
C ASN A 159 -11.76 9.57 -12.65
N HIS A 160 -11.03 10.47 -12.03
CA HIS A 160 -10.54 10.30 -10.67
C HIS A 160 -11.47 11.00 -9.68
N PRO A 161 -11.76 10.39 -8.53
CA PRO A 161 -12.29 11.14 -7.40
C PRO A 161 -11.18 12.13 -6.96
N GLY A 162 -11.40 13.43 -7.19
CA GLY A 162 -10.44 14.49 -6.91
C GLY A 162 -9.72 15.01 -8.17
N GLU A 163 -10.23 16.10 -8.74
CA GLU A 163 -9.70 16.73 -9.95
C GLU A 163 -8.22 17.19 -9.86
N ASN A 164 -7.65 17.25 -8.66
CA ASN A 164 -6.30 17.74 -8.42
C ASN A 164 -5.21 16.66 -8.45
N VAL A 165 -5.57 15.39 -8.58
CA VAL A 165 -4.63 14.26 -8.50
C VAL A 165 -3.77 14.15 -9.76
N LEU A 166 -4.26 14.62 -10.91
CA LEU A 166 -3.54 14.60 -12.19
C LEU A 166 -2.41 15.64 -12.30
N THR A 167 -2.25 16.52 -11.33
CA THR A 167 -1.28 17.63 -11.42
C THR A 167 0.17 17.20 -11.23
N ASN A 168 0.43 16.04 -10.59
CA ASN A 168 1.77 15.52 -10.44
C ASN A 168 1.83 14.02 -10.70
N LEU A 169 2.06 13.64 -11.95
CA LEU A 169 2.19 12.25 -12.36
C LEU A 169 3.52 11.63 -11.91
N SER A 170 4.56 12.44 -11.82
CA SER A 170 5.88 12.01 -11.38
C SER A 170 5.86 11.67 -9.88
N GLY A 171 6.31 10.46 -9.53
CA GLY A 171 6.19 9.91 -8.17
C GLY A 171 4.86 9.21 -7.87
N SER A 172 3.98 9.07 -8.88
CA SER A 172 2.70 8.36 -8.75
C SER A 172 2.71 6.97 -9.39
N TYR A 173 3.68 6.66 -10.23
CA TYR A 173 3.68 5.43 -11.03
C TYR A 173 4.90 4.56 -10.76
N VAL A 174 4.71 3.25 -10.79
CA VAL A 174 5.70 2.24 -10.41
C VAL A 174 6.94 2.29 -11.30
N ARG A 175 6.79 2.45 -12.64
CA ARG A 175 7.93 2.55 -13.54
C ARG A 175 8.76 3.82 -13.30
N ASP A 176 8.12 4.93 -12.94
CA ASP A 176 8.81 6.16 -12.52
C ASP A 176 9.51 5.96 -11.16
N ALA A 177 8.89 5.22 -10.23
CA ALA A 177 9.51 4.89 -8.95
C ALA A 177 10.81 4.10 -9.14
N TYR A 178 10.85 3.13 -10.05
CA TYR A 178 12.10 2.41 -10.36
C TYR A 178 13.21 3.33 -10.86
N LEU A 179 12.88 4.29 -11.74
CA LEU A 179 13.85 5.28 -12.23
C LEU A 179 14.35 6.19 -11.11
N ARG A 180 13.47 6.63 -10.22
CA ARG A 180 13.83 7.41 -9.02
C ARG A 180 14.72 6.63 -8.09
N GLY A 181 14.41 5.38 -7.84
CA GLY A 181 15.25 4.49 -7.03
C GLY A 181 16.64 4.26 -7.62
N LEU A 182 16.76 4.14 -8.95
CA LEU A 182 18.06 4.07 -9.63
C LEU A 182 18.83 5.40 -9.51
N THR A 183 18.13 6.54 -9.52
CA THR A 183 18.74 7.85 -9.30
C THR A 183 19.34 7.95 -7.90
N LEU A 184 18.57 7.58 -6.85
CA LEU A 184 19.06 7.55 -5.47
C LEU A 184 20.27 6.61 -5.32
N ALA A 185 20.21 5.44 -5.94
CA ALA A 185 21.34 4.49 -5.91
C ALA A 185 22.61 5.07 -6.55
N LYS A 186 22.48 5.83 -7.63
CA LYS A 186 23.61 6.54 -8.25
C LYS A 186 24.19 7.64 -7.35
N GLU A 187 23.36 8.23 -6.49
CA GLU A 187 23.77 9.22 -5.48
C GLU A 187 24.32 8.60 -4.20
N GLY A 188 24.36 7.27 -4.13
CA GLY A 188 24.94 6.52 -3.00
C GLY A 188 23.94 6.21 -1.89
N ILE A 189 22.65 6.38 -2.13
CA ILE A 189 21.56 6.03 -1.20
C ILE A 189 20.95 4.70 -1.66
N SER A 190 20.62 3.80 -0.74
CA SER A 190 19.91 2.56 -1.06
C SER A 190 18.60 2.88 -1.83
N ASN A 191 18.29 2.06 -2.84
CA ASN A 191 17.08 2.24 -3.63
C ASN A 191 15.83 1.83 -2.82
N PRO A 192 14.98 2.77 -2.34
CA PRO A 192 13.80 2.44 -1.52
C PRO A 192 12.64 1.85 -2.33
N PHE A 193 12.74 1.86 -3.65
CA PHE A 193 11.71 1.40 -4.59
C PHE A 193 12.08 0.07 -5.26
N LYS A 194 12.85 -0.77 -4.60
CA LYS A 194 13.29 -2.09 -5.09
C LYS A 194 12.28 -3.17 -4.68
N PHE A 195 11.02 -2.93 -4.96
CA PHE A 195 9.91 -3.82 -4.63
C PHE A 195 9.54 -4.74 -5.80
N GLY A 196 8.92 -5.88 -5.50
CA GLY A 196 8.18 -6.70 -6.45
C GLY A 196 6.79 -6.11 -6.73
N ILE A 197 6.11 -6.61 -7.75
CA ILE A 197 4.80 -6.14 -8.18
C ILE A 197 3.72 -7.21 -8.01
N ILE A 198 2.51 -6.77 -7.65
CA ILE A 198 1.30 -7.58 -7.66
C ILE A 198 0.20 -6.85 -8.41
N GLY A 199 -0.74 -7.60 -9.01
CA GLY A 199 -2.02 -7.10 -9.49
C GLY A 199 -3.13 -7.54 -8.55
N SER A 200 -4.12 -6.67 -8.32
CA SER A 200 -5.23 -6.95 -7.42
C SER A 200 -6.49 -6.21 -7.89
N SER A 201 -7.61 -6.40 -7.22
CA SER A 201 -8.89 -5.76 -7.57
C SER A 201 -9.27 -4.62 -6.62
N ASP A 202 -8.66 -4.56 -5.44
CA ASP A 202 -9.08 -3.66 -4.34
C ASP A 202 -10.56 -3.90 -3.95
N THR A 203 -10.99 -5.15 -4.06
CA THR A 203 -12.38 -5.53 -3.76
C THR A 203 -12.71 -5.33 -2.27
N HIS A 204 -13.83 -4.65 -2.00
CA HIS A 204 -14.33 -4.37 -0.65
C HIS A 204 -15.49 -5.29 -0.24
N VAL A 205 -15.77 -6.31 -1.04
CA VAL A 205 -16.83 -7.29 -0.79
C VAL A 205 -16.27 -8.70 -0.75
N GLY A 206 -16.62 -9.48 0.27
CA GLY A 206 -16.12 -10.84 0.46
C GLY A 206 -16.65 -11.88 -0.55
N GLY A 207 -17.59 -11.50 -1.40
CA GLY A 207 -18.22 -12.37 -2.39
C GLY A 207 -17.89 -12.01 -3.85
N GLY A 208 -16.78 -11.31 -4.10
CA GLY A 208 -16.37 -10.91 -5.45
C GLY A 208 -16.25 -12.10 -6.40
N SER A 209 -16.65 -11.90 -7.67
CA SER A 209 -16.50 -12.90 -8.74
C SER A 209 -15.09 -12.85 -9.32
N TYR A 210 -14.53 -14.04 -9.63
CA TYR A 210 -13.24 -14.16 -10.32
C TYR A 210 -13.39 -14.34 -11.84
N THR A 211 -14.63 -14.44 -12.32
CA THR A 211 -14.94 -14.56 -13.74
C THR A 211 -15.08 -13.15 -14.30
N GLU A 212 -14.33 -12.81 -15.33
CA GLU A 212 -14.27 -11.45 -15.87
C GLU A 212 -15.65 -10.93 -16.31
N GLU A 213 -16.46 -11.79 -16.93
CA GLU A 213 -17.82 -11.43 -17.37
C GLU A 213 -18.80 -11.15 -16.22
N THR A 214 -18.48 -11.58 -15.02
CA THR A 214 -19.33 -11.42 -13.81
C THR A 214 -18.61 -10.73 -12.69
N HIS A 215 -17.41 -10.18 -12.96
CA HIS A 215 -16.62 -9.48 -11.94
C HIS A 215 -17.36 -8.24 -11.43
N PHE A 216 -17.34 -8.08 -10.11
CA PHE A 216 -17.73 -6.84 -9.43
C PHE A 216 -16.82 -6.63 -8.20
N SER A 217 -16.58 -5.38 -7.86
CA SER A 217 -15.71 -4.96 -6.76
C SER A 217 -16.40 -3.93 -5.87
#